data_e91307da1f7e66ae508906100aa4bac6
#
_entry.id   e91307da1f7e66ae508906100aa4bac6
#
_cell.length_a   1.000
_cell.length_b   1.000
_cell.length_c   1.000
_cell.angle_alpha   90.00
_cell.angle_beta   90.00
_cell.angle_gamma   90.00
#
_symmetry.space_group_name_H-M   'P 1'
#
loop_
_entity.id
_entity.type
_entity.pdbx_description
1 polymer ?
#
loop_
_entity_poly.entity_id
_entity_poly.type
_entity_poly.pdbx_seq_one_letter_code
_entity_poly.pdbx_strand_id
1 'polypeptide(L)'
;LRFVDASVFVYAFLKPRRGLAPRESEVKERAKGIVKRINEGERVGMTVAQLVEVANLLERYMGEAAYQVEHFLLHAPNVAVYPVDWAVCAEALRVAKERRVGLADAIAYVVMTRQGVREIYSFDSDFDKLEGVRRVTE
;
A
#
# COMPACT_ATOMS: atom_id res chain seq x y z
N LEU A 1 -14.08 -3.36 4.10
CA LEU A 1 -12.88 -2.54 4.04
C LEU A 1 -11.71 -3.37 3.52
N ARG A 2 -10.97 -2.83 2.57
CA ARG A 2 -9.71 -3.40 2.07
C ARG A 2 -8.55 -2.55 2.56
N PHE A 3 -7.38 -3.17 2.70
CA PHE A 3 -6.15 -2.41 2.84
C PHE A 3 -5.66 -1.97 1.46
N VAL A 4 -4.77 -1.00 1.45
CA VAL A 4 -4.11 -0.53 0.23
C VAL A 4 -2.61 -0.47 0.48
N ASP A 5 -1.84 -1.11 -0.40
CA ASP A 5 -0.39 -1.17 -0.32
C ASP A 5 0.25 0.02 -1.03
N ALA A 6 1.45 0.37 -0.63
CA ALA A 6 2.23 1.45 -1.23
C ALA A 6 2.38 1.30 -2.75
N SER A 7 2.47 0.07 -3.26
CA SER A 7 2.63 -0.19 -4.70
C SER A 7 1.53 0.46 -5.54
N VAL A 8 0.31 0.55 -5.02
CA VAL A 8 -0.80 1.19 -5.74
C VAL A 8 -0.49 2.65 -6.04
N PHE A 9 -0.01 3.39 -5.05
CA PHE A 9 0.32 4.81 -5.21
C PHE A 9 1.56 5.00 -6.09
N VAL A 10 2.54 4.13 -5.93
CA VAL A 10 3.76 4.17 -6.75
C VAL A 10 3.40 4.00 -8.23
N TYR A 11 2.64 2.98 -8.58
CA TYR A 11 2.24 2.77 -9.98
C TYR A 11 1.29 3.84 -10.49
N ALA A 12 0.42 4.37 -9.64
CA ALA A 12 -0.52 5.43 -10.05
C ALA A 12 0.20 6.74 -10.37
N PHE A 13 1.21 7.12 -9.58
CA PHE A 13 1.82 8.44 -9.65
C PHE A 13 3.19 8.48 -10.32
N LEU A 14 3.94 7.39 -10.32
CA LEU A 14 5.31 7.37 -10.85
C LEU A 14 5.39 6.68 -12.20
N LYS A 15 6.33 7.13 -13.02
CA LYS A 15 6.54 6.62 -14.39
C LYS A 15 8.04 6.47 -14.63
N PRO A 16 8.51 5.33 -15.14
CA PRO A 16 9.92 5.18 -15.49
C PRO A 16 10.30 6.10 -16.66
N ARG A 17 11.54 6.59 -16.66
CA ARG A 17 12.06 7.49 -17.71
C ARG A 17 12.02 6.85 -19.10
N ARG A 18 12.23 5.56 -19.19
CA ARG A 18 12.21 4.80 -20.44
C ARG A 18 10.83 4.68 -21.08
N GLY A 19 9.80 5.24 -20.44
CA GLY A 19 8.42 5.03 -20.83
C GLY A 19 7.87 3.70 -20.33
N LEU A 20 6.62 3.42 -20.64
CA LEU A 20 5.92 2.25 -20.14
C LEU A 20 5.83 1.15 -21.21
N ALA A 21 6.21 -0.08 -20.84
CA ALA A 21 5.86 -1.27 -21.61
C ALA A 21 4.33 -1.48 -21.52
N PRO A 22 3.71 -2.19 -22.51
CA PRO A 22 2.26 -2.40 -22.50
C PRO A 22 1.71 -2.97 -21.19
N ARG A 23 2.41 -3.91 -20.58
CA ARG A 23 2.02 -4.51 -19.30
C ARG A 23 2.07 -3.50 -18.14
N GLU A 24 3.09 -2.65 -18.13
CA GLU A 24 3.23 -1.60 -17.15
C GLU A 24 2.15 -0.53 -17.29
N SER A 25 1.77 -0.20 -18.54
CA SER A 25 0.66 0.71 -18.80
C SER A 25 -0.66 0.18 -18.25
N GLU A 26 -0.91 -1.11 -18.40
CA GLU A 26 -2.11 -1.74 -17.86
C GLU A 26 -2.15 -1.68 -16.33
N VAL A 27 -1.02 -2.00 -15.67
CA VAL A 27 -0.89 -1.92 -14.22
C VAL A 27 -1.12 -0.49 -13.76
N LYS A 28 -0.52 0.49 -14.44
CA LYS A 28 -0.70 1.91 -14.12
C LYS A 28 -2.16 2.34 -14.20
N GLU A 29 -2.86 1.94 -15.24
CA GLU A 29 -4.28 2.29 -15.38
C GLU A 29 -5.14 1.66 -14.28
N ARG A 30 -4.85 0.42 -13.89
CA ARG A 30 -5.54 -0.23 -12.77
C ARG A 30 -5.25 0.48 -11.45
N ALA A 31 -3.99 0.85 -11.21
CA ALA A 31 -3.60 1.60 -10.02
C ALA A 31 -4.31 2.95 -9.94
N LYS A 32 -4.36 3.68 -11.05
CA LYS A 32 -5.10 4.95 -11.14
C LYS A 32 -6.59 4.76 -10.85
N GLY A 33 -7.18 3.67 -11.33
CA GLY A 33 -8.58 3.34 -11.06
C GLY A 33 -8.84 3.12 -9.58
N ILE A 34 -7.95 2.42 -8.88
CA ILE A 34 -8.04 2.21 -7.44
C ILE A 34 -7.94 3.55 -6.70
N VAL A 35 -6.92 4.36 -7.03
CA VAL A 35 -6.74 5.69 -6.40
C VAL A 35 -7.96 6.57 -6.64
N LYS A 36 -8.54 6.54 -7.84
CA LYS A 36 -9.75 7.29 -8.14
C LYS A 36 -10.90 6.89 -7.22
N ARG A 37 -11.12 5.58 -7.02
CA ARG A 37 -12.18 5.11 -6.13
C ARG A 37 -11.94 5.54 -4.67
N ILE A 38 -10.70 5.50 -4.21
CA ILE A 38 -10.36 5.98 -2.87
C ILE A 38 -10.64 7.47 -2.77
N ASN A 39 -10.25 8.24 -3.78
CA ASN A 39 -10.50 9.68 -3.81
C ASN A 39 -12.00 10.01 -3.86
N GLU A 40 -12.81 9.13 -4.41
CA GLU A 40 -14.27 9.28 -4.47
C GLU A 40 -14.98 8.73 -3.22
N GLY A 41 -14.25 8.23 -2.24
CA GLY A 41 -14.80 7.86 -0.95
C GLY A 41 -14.79 6.37 -0.59
N GLU A 42 -14.19 5.50 -1.41
CA GLU A 42 -14.06 4.09 -1.03
C GLU A 42 -13.23 3.98 0.26
N ARG A 43 -13.73 3.21 1.22
CA ARG A 43 -13.06 3.03 2.50
C ARG A 43 -11.91 2.05 2.37
N VAL A 44 -10.73 2.48 2.78
CA VAL A 44 -9.52 1.65 2.79
C VAL A 44 -8.74 1.82 4.09
N GLY A 45 -7.92 0.84 4.40
CA GLY A 45 -6.99 0.89 5.52
C GLY A 45 -5.55 0.78 5.05
N MET A 46 -4.65 1.31 5.84
CA MET A 46 -3.21 1.14 5.64
C MET A 46 -2.52 1.35 6.99
N THR A 47 -1.26 1.00 7.07
CA THR A 47 -0.48 1.26 8.28
C THR A 47 0.38 2.50 8.13
N VAL A 48 0.84 3.04 9.26
CA VAL A 48 1.83 4.12 9.28
C VAL A 48 3.09 3.72 8.50
N ALA A 49 3.50 2.45 8.58
CA ALA A 49 4.68 1.98 7.84
C ALA A 49 4.49 2.08 6.33
N GLN A 50 3.30 1.72 5.83
CA GLN A 50 2.97 1.86 4.41
C GLN A 50 2.89 3.33 3.99
N LEU A 51 2.33 4.18 4.84
CA LEU A 51 2.27 5.62 4.57
C LEU A 51 3.67 6.20 4.42
N VAL A 52 4.59 5.85 5.30
CA VAL A 52 5.98 6.33 5.22
C VAL A 52 6.68 5.80 3.97
N GLU A 53 6.41 4.56 3.59
CA GLU A 53 6.93 3.98 2.35
C GLU A 53 6.44 4.74 1.12
N VAL A 54 5.14 5.07 1.05
CA VAL A 54 4.58 5.93 0.00
C VAL A 54 5.30 7.28 0.00
N ALA A 55 5.39 7.92 1.17
CA ALA A 55 6.01 9.23 1.30
C ALA A 55 7.45 9.23 0.79
N ASN A 56 8.26 8.26 1.22
CA ASN A 56 9.66 8.20 0.81
C ASN A 56 9.82 8.10 -0.72
N LEU A 57 8.97 7.29 -1.35
CA LEU A 57 9.05 7.10 -2.80
C LEU A 57 8.50 8.30 -3.57
N LEU A 58 7.34 8.82 -3.19
CA LEU A 58 6.74 9.94 -3.91
C LEU A 58 7.54 11.24 -3.72
N GLU A 59 8.05 11.52 -2.52
CA GLU A 59 8.89 12.71 -2.28
C GLU A 59 10.15 12.70 -3.13
N ARG A 60 10.75 11.53 -3.28
CA ARG A 60 11.97 11.37 -4.07
C ARG A 60 11.76 11.73 -5.55
N TYR A 61 10.61 11.38 -6.12
CA TYR A 61 10.36 11.51 -7.56
C TYR A 61 9.39 12.63 -7.94
N MET A 62 8.56 13.10 -7.01
CA MET A 62 7.55 14.14 -7.26
C MET A 62 7.83 15.43 -6.50
N GLY A 63 8.77 15.44 -5.55
CA GLY A 63 9.06 16.61 -4.74
C GLY A 63 7.83 17.05 -3.92
N GLU A 64 7.53 18.34 -3.93
CA GLU A 64 6.44 18.92 -3.12
C GLU A 64 5.05 18.37 -3.46
N ALA A 65 4.83 17.92 -4.69
CA ALA A 65 3.54 17.35 -5.07
C ALA A 65 3.19 16.11 -4.23
N ALA A 66 4.21 15.40 -3.70
CA ALA A 66 4.00 14.25 -2.84
C ALA A 66 3.27 14.61 -1.55
N TYR A 67 3.48 15.82 -1.01
CA TYR A 67 2.84 16.24 0.24
C TYR A 67 1.31 16.30 0.12
N GLN A 68 0.78 16.57 -1.06
CA GLN A 68 -0.67 16.58 -1.28
C GLN A 68 -1.26 15.17 -1.12
N VAL A 69 -0.56 14.16 -1.63
CA VAL A 69 -0.97 12.76 -1.49
C VAL A 69 -0.89 12.33 -0.02
N GLU A 70 0.20 12.68 0.64
CA GLU A 70 0.42 12.34 2.06
C GLU A 70 -0.64 13.00 2.95
N HIS A 71 -0.94 14.27 2.69
CA HIS A 71 -1.98 14.99 3.43
C HIS A 71 -3.34 14.31 3.26
N PHE A 72 -3.69 13.95 2.03
CA PHE A 72 -4.92 13.23 1.75
C PHE A 72 -4.99 11.92 2.52
N LEU A 73 -3.94 11.10 2.44
CA LEU A 73 -3.92 9.80 3.12
C LEU A 73 -4.05 9.92 4.64
N LEU A 74 -3.44 10.96 5.23
CA LEU A 74 -3.50 11.18 6.68
C LEU A 74 -4.85 11.70 7.15
N HIS A 75 -5.55 12.48 6.33
CA HIS A 75 -6.70 13.26 6.79
C HIS A 75 -8.03 12.87 6.15
N ALA A 76 -8.05 12.10 5.06
CA ALA A 76 -9.29 11.71 4.43
C ALA A 76 -10.12 10.82 5.37
N PRO A 77 -11.42 11.11 5.54
CA PRO A 77 -12.26 10.37 6.49
C PRO A 77 -12.47 8.90 6.10
N ASN A 78 -12.24 8.55 4.84
CA ASN A 78 -12.38 7.18 4.34
C ASN A 78 -11.08 6.38 4.33
N VAL A 79 -9.97 6.97 4.77
CA VAL A 79 -8.68 6.29 4.87
C VAL A 79 -8.34 6.10 6.35
N ALA A 80 -8.29 4.85 6.80
CA ALA A 80 -7.89 4.51 8.16
C ALA A 80 -6.40 4.19 8.17
N VAL A 81 -5.61 5.04 8.81
CA VAL A 81 -4.17 4.82 8.98
C VAL A 81 -3.95 4.23 10.37
N TYR A 82 -3.59 2.96 10.42
CA TYR A 82 -3.40 2.24 11.68
C TYR A 82 -2.01 2.48 12.25
N PRO A 83 -1.92 2.71 13.58
CA PRO A 83 -0.63 2.88 14.23
C PRO A 83 0.16 1.58 14.24
N VAL A 84 1.47 1.71 14.34
CA VAL A 84 2.41 0.60 14.40
C VAL A 84 3.31 0.82 15.60
N ASP A 85 3.22 -0.08 16.58
CA ASP A 85 4.07 -0.02 17.78
C ASP A 85 5.20 -1.07 17.69
N TRP A 86 6.04 -1.09 18.73
CA TRP A 86 7.16 -2.01 18.79
C TRP A 86 6.69 -3.47 18.73
N ALA A 87 5.63 -3.82 19.45
CA ALA A 87 5.14 -5.20 19.50
C ALA A 87 4.66 -5.70 18.14
N VAL A 88 3.98 -4.84 17.37
CA VAL A 88 3.59 -5.15 15.99
C VAL A 88 4.83 -5.40 15.14
N CYS A 89 5.84 -4.54 15.24
CA CYS A 89 7.08 -4.72 14.49
C CYS A 89 7.79 -6.03 14.85
N ALA A 90 7.84 -6.38 16.12
CA ALA A 90 8.49 -7.63 16.58
C ALA A 90 7.77 -8.86 16.02
N GLU A 91 6.45 -8.87 16.05
CA GLU A 91 5.65 -9.95 15.47
C GLU A 91 5.83 -10.01 13.95
N ALA A 92 5.78 -8.84 13.29
CA ALA A 92 5.96 -8.75 11.85
C ALA A 92 7.33 -9.22 11.39
N LEU A 93 8.38 -8.99 12.18
CA LEU A 93 9.73 -9.48 11.84
C LEU A 93 9.76 -10.99 11.73
N ARG A 94 9.08 -11.71 12.62
CA ARG A 94 8.99 -13.17 12.53
C ARG A 94 8.30 -13.61 11.24
N VAL A 95 7.18 -12.96 10.91
CA VAL A 95 6.47 -13.24 9.66
C VAL A 95 7.34 -12.96 8.45
N ALA A 96 8.04 -11.81 8.45
CA ALA A 96 8.92 -11.40 7.34
C ALA A 96 9.99 -12.46 7.07
N LYS A 97 10.61 -12.98 8.14
CA LYS A 97 11.66 -14.00 8.02
C LYS A 97 11.11 -15.34 7.54
N GLU A 98 9.98 -15.78 8.08
CA GLU A 98 9.36 -17.06 7.71
C GLU A 98 8.84 -17.04 6.27
N ARG A 99 8.20 -15.97 5.87
CA ARG A 99 7.53 -15.90 4.57
C ARG A 99 8.37 -15.21 3.49
N ARG A 100 9.51 -14.66 3.87
CA ARG A 100 10.44 -13.96 2.96
C ARG A 100 9.76 -12.80 2.24
N VAL A 101 9.14 -11.95 3.02
CA VAL A 101 8.55 -10.68 2.57
C VAL A 101 9.21 -9.53 3.31
N GLY A 102 9.04 -8.31 2.79
CA GLY A 102 9.56 -7.12 3.45
C GLY A 102 8.86 -6.86 4.78
N LEU A 103 9.56 -6.15 5.68
CA LEU A 103 9.01 -5.84 7.01
C LEU A 103 7.72 -4.99 6.90
N ALA A 104 7.68 -4.02 6.00
CA ALA A 104 6.48 -3.19 5.82
C ALA A 104 5.27 -4.02 5.41
N ASP A 105 5.45 -4.98 4.51
CA ASP A 105 4.39 -5.90 4.08
C ASP A 105 3.95 -6.81 5.23
N ALA A 106 4.90 -7.31 6.01
CA ALA A 106 4.59 -8.12 7.17
C ALA A 106 3.84 -7.33 8.25
N ILE A 107 4.19 -6.06 8.44
CA ILE A 107 3.46 -5.15 9.34
C ILE A 107 2.01 -5.00 8.88
N ALA A 108 1.81 -4.77 7.59
CA ALA A 108 0.46 -4.68 7.03
C ALA A 108 -0.33 -5.97 7.32
N TYR A 109 0.30 -7.11 7.09
CA TYR A 109 -0.31 -8.42 7.34
C TYR A 109 -0.74 -8.60 8.81
N VAL A 110 0.13 -8.27 9.75
CA VAL A 110 -0.18 -8.38 11.18
C VAL A 110 -1.38 -7.50 11.54
N VAL A 111 -1.37 -6.25 11.08
CA VAL A 111 -2.47 -5.32 11.36
C VAL A 111 -3.77 -5.77 10.69
N MET A 112 -3.70 -6.20 9.43
CA MET A 112 -4.86 -6.74 8.71
C MET A 112 -5.49 -7.91 9.48
N THR A 113 -4.65 -8.84 9.94
CA THR A 113 -5.11 -10.01 10.69
C THR A 113 -5.83 -9.59 11.96
N ARG A 114 -5.28 -8.64 12.71
CA ARG A 114 -5.88 -8.12 13.93
C ARG A 114 -7.22 -7.41 13.68
N GLN A 115 -7.35 -6.77 12.52
CA GLN A 115 -8.58 -6.05 12.13
C GLN A 115 -9.59 -6.93 11.40
N GLY A 116 -9.26 -8.20 11.16
CA GLY A 116 -10.15 -9.09 10.42
C GLY A 116 -10.26 -8.75 8.94
N VAL A 117 -9.27 -8.04 8.38
CA VAL A 117 -9.24 -7.65 6.98
C VAL A 117 -8.43 -8.69 6.21
N ARG A 118 -8.98 -9.18 5.10
CA ARG A 118 -8.35 -10.24 4.29
C ARG A 118 -7.99 -9.82 2.89
N GLU A 119 -8.41 -8.64 2.46
CA GLU A 119 -8.15 -8.16 1.10
C GLU A 119 -7.28 -6.92 1.11
N ILE A 120 -6.35 -6.87 0.17
CA ILE A 120 -5.47 -5.72 -0.01
C ILE A 120 -5.34 -5.38 -1.49
N TYR A 121 -5.50 -4.12 -1.81
CA TYR A 121 -5.11 -3.60 -3.11
C TYR A 121 -3.59 -3.56 -3.18
N SER A 122 -2.99 -4.35 -4.05
CA SER A 122 -1.54 -4.38 -4.21
C SER A 122 -1.14 -4.98 -5.55
N PHE A 123 -0.04 -4.48 -6.10
CA PHE A 123 0.62 -5.04 -7.28
C PHE A 123 1.88 -5.82 -6.92
N ASP A 124 2.16 -5.97 -5.63
CA ASP A 124 3.30 -6.73 -5.13
C ASP A 124 2.87 -8.18 -4.87
N SER A 125 3.44 -9.11 -5.64
CA SER A 125 3.13 -10.53 -5.51
C SER A 125 3.57 -11.15 -4.18
N ASP A 126 4.38 -10.44 -3.40
CA ASP A 126 4.78 -10.94 -2.07
C ASP A 126 3.58 -11.14 -1.14
N PHE A 127 2.49 -10.41 -1.35
CA PHE A 127 1.27 -10.64 -0.58
C PHE A 127 0.63 -12.01 -0.85
N ASP A 128 0.94 -12.63 -1.97
CA ASP A 128 0.47 -13.99 -2.28
C ASP A 128 1.12 -15.05 -1.39
N LYS A 129 2.24 -14.72 -0.73
CA LYS A 129 2.92 -15.60 0.22
C LYS A 129 2.30 -15.59 1.61
N LEU A 130 1.38 -14.68 1.87
CA LEU A 130 0.78 -14.47 3.19
C LEU A 130 -0.56 -15.17 3.28
N GLU A 131 -0.65 -16.14 4.17
CA GLU A 131 -1.84 -16.98 4.32
C GLU A 131 -3.06 -16.16 4.73
N GLY A 132 -4.18 -16.40 4.06
CA GLY A 132 -5.44 -15.72 4.38
C GLY A 132 -5.58 -14.33 3.77
N VAL A 133 -4.60 -13.87 3.00
CA VAL A 133 -4.66 -12.59 2.31
C VAL A 133 -4.98 -12.80 0.82
N ARG A 134 -5.93 -12.02 0.33
CA ARG A 134 -6.26 -11.97 -1.09
C ARG A 134 -5.83 -10.63 -1.68
N ARG A 135 -4.97 -10.69 -2.65
CA ARG A 135 -4.50 -9.50 -3.36
C ARG A 135 -5.50 -9.12 -4.47
N VAL A 136 -5.85 -7.84 -4.50
CA VAL A 136 -6.80 -7.27 -5.47
C VAL A 136 -6.07 -6.23 -6.31
N THR A 137 -6.21 -6.31 -7.64
CA THR A 137 -5.47 -5.46 -8.58
C THR A 137 -6.38 -4.51 -9.38
N GLU A 138 -7.64 -4.47 -9.06
CA GLU A 138 -8.56 -3.54 -9.71
C GLU A 138 -9.81 -3.22 -8.90
#